data_b1741ce6f890a5abe5c7d48abaee8f13
#
_entry.id   b1741ce6f890a5abe5c7d48abaee8f13
#
_cell.length_a   1.000
_cell.length_b   1.000
_cell.length_c   1.000
_cell.angle_alpha   90.00
_cell.angle_beta   90.00
_cell.angle_gamma   90.00
#
_symmetry.space_group_name_H-M   'P 1'
#
loop_
_entity.id
_entity.type
_entity.pdbx_description
1 polymer ?
#
loop_
_entity_poly.entity_id
_entity_poly.type
_entity_poly.pdbx_seq_one_letter_code
_entity_poly.pdbx_strand_id
1 'polypeptide(L)'
;MDTKYIFVTGGVVSSLGKGIISASIGKLLQARGYKVTIQKFDPYINIDPGTLNPYEHGECYVTEDGFETDLDLGHYERFTGIHTTRNNSITTGRIYKTVIDRERHGDYLGKTIQVVPHITDEIKRCMLRPTPDPSRTGGDGGGYDFIITEVGGTIGDIESAPFMEAIRQLRWQLGRNAVCVHLTYVPYLKAADELKTKPTQHSVKELQGMGIQPDILVLRTERHLDNALRMKVASFCNVDLECVVQSEDMPSIYEVPVSMQRQGLDAAILRKIGIPVGETPAMKGWHDFLDKQQHATREVHVALVGKYDLQDAYKSIRESLNLAGIYNDVKARLHFVNSEEITCENIGEKLAGMAGIVICPGFGQRGIEGKIIAAEYTRTHNIPTFGICLGMQMMVIEFARNVLGYKDANSAEMDEQTPHNVIDIMEEQKNITQMGGTMRLGAYECELVNGSRTAEAYNGQCTIKERHRHRYEFNNAYKDQYEAKGMKCVGINPASNLVEIVEIPDRKWYIGTQFHPEYSSTVLHPHPLFMSFIKASIDGTAEA
;
A
#
# COMPACT_ATOMS: atom_id res chain seq x y z
N MET A 1 -18.31 4.21 -23.71
CA MET A 1 -19.33 4.38 -22.61
C MET A 1 -18.91 5.59 -21.80
N ASP A 2 -19.86 6.41 -21.34
CA ASP A 2 -19.52 7.53 -20.46
C ASP A 2 -19.00 6.99 -19.12
N THR A 3 -17.94 7.60 -18.58
CA THR A 3 -17.36 7.21 -17.29
C THR A 3 -18.38 7.29 -16.16
N LYS A 4 -18.43 6.30 -15.30
CA LYS A 4 -19.29 6.17 -14.12
C LYS A 4 -18.51 6.43 -12.85
N TYR A 5 -19.13 7.03 -11.87
CA TYR A 5 -18.49 7.44 -10.61
C TYR A 5 -19.12 6.74 -9.42
N ILE A 6 -18.30 6.18 -8.57
CA ILE A 6 -18.72 5.52 -7.33
C ILE A 6 -18.06 6.25 -6.17
N PHE A 7 -18.86 6.96 -5.37
CA PHE A 7 -18.38 7.63 -4.17
C PHE A 7 -18.54 6.73 -2.96
N VAL A 8 -17.43 6.39 -2.32
CA VAL A 8 -17.39 5.55 -1.13
C VAL A 8 -17.16 6.44 0.08
N THR A 9 -18.16 6.52 0.95
CA THR A 9 -18.14 7.32 2.18
C THR A 9 -18.29 6.41 3.40
N GLY A 10 -17.95 6.89 4.58
CA GLY A 10 -18.12 6.11 5.80
C GLY A 10 -18.57 6.96 6.98
N GLY A 11 -19.21 6.33 7.95
CA GLY A 11 -19.69 6.98 9.15
C GLY A 11 -19.57 6.10 10.37
N VAL A 12 -19.90 6.66 11.54
CA VAL A 12 -19.85 6.06 12.87
C VAL A 12 -18.44 6.04 13.49
N VAL A 13 -17.47 5.36 12.86
CA VAL A 13 -16.08 5.25 13.34
C VAL A 13 -15.11 5.19 12.17
N SER A 14 -13.84 5.49 12.43
CA SER A 14 -12.74 5.23 11.51
C SER A 14 -12.48 3.72 11.36
N SER A 15 -11.63 3.33 10.42
CA SER A 15 -11.18 1.93 10.22
C SER A 15 -12.32 0.93 9.92
N LEU A 16 -13.43 1.37 9.35
CA LEU A 16 -14.54 0.50 8.92
C LEU A 16 -14.18 -0.41 7.72
N GLY A 17 -13.03 -0.19 7.10
CA GLY A 17 -12.60 -0.95 5.93
C GLY A 17 -13.08 -0.36 4.60
N LYS A 18 -13.24 0.97 4.50
CA LYS A 18 -13.55 1.66 3.24
C LYS A 18 -12.58 1.28 2.12
N GLY A 19 -11.26 1.25 2.40
CA GLY A 19 -10.22 0.87 1.45
C GLY A 19 -10.44 -0.53 0.88
N ILE A 20 -10.73 -1.50 1.74
CA ILE A 20 -10.98 -2.89 1.34
C ILE A 20 -12.27 -3.02 0.52
N ILE A 21 -13.32 -2.29 0.88
CA ILE A 21 -14.58 -2.29 0.10
C ILE A 21 -14.38 -1.59 -1.25
N SER A 22 -13.65 -0.47 -1.30
CA SER A 22 -13.31 0.22 -2.56
C SER A 22 -12.48 -0.68 -3.49
N ALA A 23 -11.46 -1.35 -2.95
CA ALA A 23 -10.66 -2.34 -3.67
C ALA A 23 -11.51 -3.54 -4.15
N SER A 24 -12.44 -4.03 -3.30
CA SER A 24 -13.36 -5.11 -3.66
C SER A 24 -14.31 -4.72 -4.79
N ILE A 25 -14.91 -3.52 -4.74
CA ILE A 25 -15.73 -2.98 -5.83
C ILE A 25 -14.91 -2.91 -7.12
N GLY A 26 -13.69 -2.38 -7.04
CA GLY A 26 -12.77 -2.33 -8.18
C GLY A 26 -12.51 -3.70 -8.78
N LYS A 27 -12.20 -4.70 -7.95
CA LYS A 27 -11.96 -6.09 -8.38
C LYS A 27 -13.19 -6.73 -9.02
N LEU A 28 -14.36 -6.53 -8.44
CA LEU A 28 -15.62 -7.08 -8.96
C LEU A 28 -15.99 -6.48 -10.32
N LEU A 29 -15.82 -5.17 -10.49
CA LEU A 29 -16.07 -4.50 -11.77
C LEU A 29 -15.05 -4.92 -12.83
N GLN A 30 -13.77 -5.10 -12.48
CA GLN A 30 -12.76 -5.66 -13.37
C GLN A 30 -13.12 -7.09 -13.82
N ALA A 31 -13.61 -7.92 -12.90
CA ALA A 31 -14.06 -9.27 -13.23
C ALA A 31 -15.22 -9.28 -14.25
N ARG A 32 -16.01 -8.20 -14.29
CA ARG A 32 -17.04 -7.96 -15.32
C ARG A 32 -16.49 -7.37 -16.63
N GLY A 33 -15.18 -7.15 -16.74
CA GLY A 33 -14.52 -6.62 -17.93
C GLY A 33 -14.43 -5.10 -18.01
N TYR A 34 -14.78 -4.37 -16.96
CA TYR A 34 -14.70 -2.92 -16.94
C TYR A 34 -13.28 -2.42 -16.58
N LYS A 35 -12.90 -1.30 -17.19
CA LYS A 35 -11.68 -0.55 -16.84
C LYS A 35 -11.97 0.32 -15.62
N VAL A 36 -11.22 0.09 -14.54
CA VAL A 36 -11.47 0.73 -13.25
C VAL A 36 -10.23 1.45 -12.74
N THR A 37 -10.43 2.59 -12.11
CA THR A 37 -9.41 3.21 -11.24
C THR A 37 -10.03 3.59 -9.90
N ILE A 38 -9.18 3.71 -8.86
CA ILE A 38 -9.60 4.04 -7.51
C ILE A 38 -8.82 5.27 -7.05
N GLN A 39 -9.51 6.24 -6.47
CA GLN A 39 -8.94 7.47 -5.91
C GLN A 39 -9.20 7.52 -4.40
N LYS A 40 -8.21 8.00 -3.66
CA LYS A 40 -8.29 8.31 -2.23
C LYS A 40 -8.33 9.82 -2.03
N PHE A 41 -9.29 10.29 -1.24
CA PHE A 41 -9.40 11.69 -0.82
C PHE A 41 -9.30 11.78 0.69
N ASP A 42 -8.18 12.29 1.19
CA ASP A 42 -7.89 12.38 2.62
C ASP A 42 -8.15 13.78 3.17
N PRO A 43 -8.91 13.89 4.28
CA PRO A 43 -9.33 15.20 4.79
C PRO A 43 -8.24 15.94 5.57
N TYR A 44 -7.07 15.35 5.84
CA TYR A 44 -6.00 16.03 6.55
C TYR A 44 -5.34 17.15 5.72
N ILE A 45 -4.73 18.13 6.42
CA ILE A 45 -4.14 19.34 5.81
C ILE A 45 -2.71 19.12 5.30
N ASN A 46 -2.08 17.98 5.60
CA ASN A 46 -0.79 17.64 5.01
C ASN A 46 -0.91 17.57 3.48
N ILE A 47 0.12 18.01 2.77
CA ILE A 47 0.15 17.97 1.28
C ILE A 47 0.25 16.51 0.81
N ASP A 48 1.08 15.74 1.49
CA ASP A 48 1.27 14.30 1.32
C ASP A 48 1.66 13.67 2.67
N PRO A 49 1.63 12.33 2.81
CA PRO A 49 2.00 11.65 4.05
C PRO A 49 3.52 11.41 4.22
N GLY A 50 4.37 11.91 3.33
CA GLY A 50 5.81 11.60 3.32
C GLY A 50 6.55 11.97 4.60
N THR A 51 6.05 12.99 5.32
CA THR A 51 6.61 13.45 6.61
C THR A 51 5.82 12.96 7.82
N LEU A 52 4.75 12.19 7.63
CA LEU A 52 3.93 11.70 8.72
C LEU A 52 4.63 10.58 9.49
N ASN A 53 4.30 10.49 10.79
CA ASN A 53 4.84 9.45 11.66
C ASN A 53 4.16 8.10 11.34
N PRO A 54 4.93 7.03 11.03
CA PRO A 54 4.37 5.71 10.80
C PRO A 54 3.57 5.13 11.97
N TYR A 55 3.78 5.59 13.18
CA TYR A 55 2.99 5.20 14.35
C TYR A 55 1.56 5.74 14.32
N GLU A 56 1.30 6.84 13.60
CA GLU A 56 -0.02 7.47 13.51
C GLU A 56 -0.77 7.10 12.23
N HIS A 57 -0.04 6.94 11.11
CA HIS A 57 -0.62 6.80 9.78
C HIS A 57 -0.28 5.48 9.07
N GLY A 58 0.55 4.62 9.68
CA GLY A 58 1.05 3.42 9.03
C GLY A 58 2.16 3.71 8.00
N GLU A 59 2.35 2.78 7.06
CA GLU A 59 3.37 2.94 6.02
C GLU A 59 3.00 4.07 5.04
N CYS A 60 4.02 4.80 4.60
CA CYS A 60 3.89 5.69 3.44
C CYS A 60 4.09 4.87 2.17
N TYR A 61 3.04 4.76 1.36
CA TYR A 61 3.05 4.06 0.08
C TYR A 61 3.52 5.01 -1.03
N VAL A 62 4.22 4.50 -2.04
CA VAL A 62 4.70 5.32 -3.17
C VAL A 62 4.09 4.84 -4.48
N THR A 63 3.51 5.77 -5.24
CA THR A 63 2.95 5.50 -6.57
C THR A 63 4.05 5.29 -7.61
N GLU A 64 3.70 4.77 -8.78
CA GLU A 64 4.67 4.53 -9.86
C GLU A 64 5.34 5.83 -10.35
N ASP A 65 4.60 6.95 -10.39
CA ASP A 65 5.10 8.27 -10.78
C ASP A 65 5.77 9.07 -9.65
N GLY A 66 6.05 8.42 -8.50
CA GLY A 66 6.84 8.98 -7.41
C GLY A 66 6.07 9.93 -6.50
N PHE A 67 4.81 9.64 -6.19
CA PHE A 67 4.06 10.40 -5.21
C PHE A 67 3.88 9.60 -3.91
N GLU A 68 4.16 10.22 -2.77
CA GLU A 68 3.95 9.64 -1.43
C GLU A 68 2.47 9.68 -1.07
N THR A 69 1.91 8.56 -0.62
CA THR A 69 0.48 8.38 -0.42
C THR A 69 0.16 7.58 0.83
N ASP A 70 -1.11 7.57 1.21
CA ASP A 70 -1.65 6.71 2.25
C ASP A 70 -1.57 5.21 1.87
N LEU A 71 -1.51 4.34 2.88
CA LEU A 71 -1.41 2.88 2.73
C LEU A 71 -2.60 2.24 1.98
N ASP A 72 -3.75 2.91 1.91
CA ASP A 72 -4.92 2.40 1.20
C ASP A 72 -4.66 2.19 -0.30
N LEU A 73 -3.77 2.99 -0.92
CA LEU A 73 -3.39 2.79 -2.31
C LEU A 73 -2.71 1.43 -2.52
N GLY A 74 -1.96 0.96 -1.53
CA GLY A 74 -1.42 -0.40 -1.53
C GLY A 74 -2.52 -1.47 -1.57
N HIS A 75 -3.63 -1.28 -0.87
CA HIS A 75 -4.78 -2.19 -0.97
C HIS A 75 -5.41 -2.15 -2.36
N TYR A 76 -5.56 -0.96 -2.97
CA TYR A 76 -6.14 -0.84 -4.31
C TYR A 76 -5.30 -1.60 -5.33
N GLU A 77 -3.98 -1.40 -5.32
CA GLU A 77 -3.08 -2.09 -6.25
C GLU A 77 -3.02 -3.60 -5.99
N ARG A 78 -2.93 -4.04 -4.72
CA ARG A 78 -2.90 -5.48 -4.39
C ARG A 78 -4.13 -6.24 -4.87
N PHE A 79 -5.32 -5.64 -4.78
CA PHE A 79 -6.57 -6.29 -5.18
C PHE A 79 -6.79 -6.24 -6.69
N THR A 80 -6.50 -5.14 -7.32
CA THR A 80 -6.88 -4.86 -8.71
C THR A 80 -5.75 -5.05 -9.72
N GLY A 81 -4.49 -5.00 -9.26
CA GLY A 81 -3.33 -5.01 -10.15
C GLY A 81 -3.19 -3.72 -10.99
N ILE A 82 -3.90 -2.65 -10.65
CA ILE A 82 -3.73 -1.35 -11.30
C ILE A 82 -2.46 -0.67 -10.76
N HIS A 83 -1.85 0.19 -11.56
CA HIS A 83 -0.80 1.11 -11.11
C HIS A 83 -1.43 2.46 -10.77
N THR A 84 -1.18 2.94 -9.56
CA THR A 84 -1.66 4.25 -9.11
C THR A 84 -0.63 5.34 -9.39
N THR A 85 -1.14 6.57 -9.51
CA THR A 85 -0.35 7.78 -9.74
C THR A 85 -0.74 8.85 -8.73
N ARG A 86 -0.04 9.99 -8.73
CA ARG A 86 -0.39 11.17 -7.93
C ARG A 86 -1.83 11.65 -8.10
N ASN A 87 -2.51 11.25 -9.17
CA ASN A 87 -3.91 11.57 -9.41
C ASN A 87 -4.87 10.68 -8.64
N ASN A 88 -4.36 9.59 -8.06
CA ASN A 88 -5.14 8.67 -7.26
C ASN A 88 -5.11 9.00 -5.76
N SER A 89 -4.27 9.96 -5.32
CA SER A 89 -4.20 10.42 -3.92
C SER A 89 -4.33 11.93 -3.85
N ILE A 90 -5.36 12.40 -3.19
CA ILE A 90 -5.70 13.82 -3.06
C ILE A 90 -5.92 14.12 -1.58
N THR A 91 -5.19 15.12 -1.06
CA THR A 91 -5.37 15.61 0.32
C THR A 91 -6.03 16.98 0.34
N THR A 92 -6.67 17.34 1.45
CA THR A 92 -7.17 18.69 1.67
C THR A 92 -6.04 19.72 1.50
N GLY A 93 -4.84 19.46 2.06
CA GLY A 93 -3.71 20.36 1.93
C GLY A 93 -3.31 20.62 0.49
N ARG A 94 -3.29 19.60 -0.35
CA ARG A 94 -3.00 19.74 -1.78
C ARG A 94 -4.07 20.57 -2.52
N ILE A 95 -5.34 20.36 -2.20
CA ILE A 95 -6.44 21.17 -2.78
C ILE A 95 -6.30 22.64 -2.41
N TYR A 96 -6.14 22.92 -1.10
CA TYR A 96 -6.03 24.31 -0.62
C TYR A 96 -4.77 24.98 -1.16
N LYS A 97 -3.63 24.29 -1.17
CA LYS A 97 -2.40 24.80 -1.77
C LYS A 97 -2.61 25.20 -3.23
N THR A 98 -3.24 24.34 -4.02
CA THR A 98 -3.51 24.61 -5.45
C THR A 98 -4.36 25.87 -5.62
N VAL A 99 -5.40 26.04 -4.81
CA VAL A 99 -6.29 27.22 -4.89
C VAL A 99 -5.58 28.49 -4.42
N ILE A 100 -4.79 28.41 -3.34
CA ILE A 100 -4.01 29.53 -2.82
C ILE A 100 -2.92 29.94 -3.82
N ASP A 101 -2.18 28.99 -4.41
CA ASP A 101 -1.16 29.28 -5.41
C ASP A 101 -1.76 30.00 -6.63
N ARG A 102 -2.94 29.58 -7.09
CA ARG A 102 -3.69 30.25 -8.17
C ARG A 102 -4.15 31.65 -7.78
N GLU A 103 -4.59 31.84 -6.54
CA GLU A 103 -4.97 33.17 -6.03
C GLU A 103 -3.73 34.09 -6.05
N ARG A 104 -2.59 33.62 -5.54
CA ARG A 104 -1.34 34.37 -5.56
C ARG A 104 -0.82 34.68 -6.96
N HIS A 105 -1.06 33.80 -7.92
CA HIS A 105 -0.73 34.00 -9.34
C HIS A 105 -1.69 34.98 -10.05
N GLY A 106 -2.85 35.26 -9.45
CA GLY A 106 -3.84 36.19 -10.02
C GLY A 106 -4.89 35.57 -10.93
N ASP A 107 -5.00 34.23 -10.98
CA ASP A 107 -5.91 33.50 -11.88
C ASP A 107 -7.40 33.86 -11.64
N TYR A 108 -7.73 34.34 -10.45
CA TYR A 108 -9.11 34.67 -10.08
C TYR A 108 -9.47 36.13 -10.31
N LEU A 109 -8.59 36.93 -10.89
CA LEU A 109 -8.85 38.31 -11.30
C LEU A 109 -9.45 39.20 -10.18
N GLY A 110 -8.93 39.07 -8.96
CA GLY A 110 -9.34 39.86 -7.79
C GLY A 110 -10.65 39.44 -7.12
N LYS A 111 -11.23 38.29 -7.49
CA LYS A 111 -12.43 37.77 -6.83
C LYS A 111 -12.11 37.30 -5.40
N THR A 112 -13.08 37.43 -4.51
CA THR A 112 -13.03 36.80 -3.19
C THR A 112 -13.07 35.29 -3.31
N ILE A 113 -12.06 34.58 -2.76
CA ILE A 113 -11.97 33.12 -2.80
C ILE A 113 -12.68 32.54 -1.58
N GLN A 114 -13.55 31.57 -1.82
CA GLN A 114 -14.40 30.91 -0.81
C GLN A 114 -14.32 29.40 -0.96
N VAL A 115 -14.70 28.66 0.09
CA VAL A 115 -14.77 27.19 0.04
C VAL A 115 -15.72 26.75 -1.08
N VAL A 116 -16.91 27.34 -1.15
CA VAL A 116 -17.83 27.18 -2.28
C VAL A 116 -17.83 28.49 -3.08
N PRO A 117 -17.50 28.50 -4.38
CA PRO A 117 -17.26 27.33 -5.23
C PRO A 117 -15.78 26.92 -5.38
N HIS A 118 -14.80 27.74 -4.99
CA HIS A 118 -13.41 27.58 -5.46
C HIS A 118 -12.73 26.29 -4.97
N ILE A 119 -12.85 25.94 -3.68
CA ILE A 119 -12.32 24.68 -3.14
C ILE A 119 -13.15 23.51 -3.67
N THR A 120 -14.48 23.61 -3.65
CA THR A 120 -15.34 22.53 -4.15
C THR A 120 -15.17 22.27 -5.65
N ASP A 121 -14.91 23.29 -6.45
CA ASP A 121 -14.65 23.13 -7.89
C ASP A 121 -13.30 22.43 -8.14
N GLU A 122 -12.28 22.76 -7.36
CA GLU A 122 -11.00 22.05 -7.44
C GLU A 122 -11.12 20.58 -7.01
N ILE A 123 -11.89 20.29 -5.94
CA ILE A 123 -12.20 18.91 -5.53
C ILE A 123 -12.92 18.17 -6.66
N LYS A 124 -13.98 18.75 -7.22
CA LYS A 124 -14.72 18.15 -8.36
C LYS A 124 -13.82 17.90 -9.55
N ARG A 125 -12.93 18.86 -9.88
CA ARG A 125 -11.96 18.71 -10.96
C ARG A 125 -11.05 17.50 -10.74
N CYS A 126 -10.59 17.30 -9.52
CA CYS A 126 -9.77 16.14 -9.17
C CYS A 126 -10.58 14.83 -9.24
N MET A 127 -11.83 14.81 -8.77
CA MET A 127 -12.69 13.62 -8.81
C MET A 127 -13.04 13.19 -10.24
N LEU A 128 -13.24 14.17 -11.13
CA LEU A 128 -13.61 13.93 -12.54
C LEU A 128 -12.41 13.68 -13.46
N ARG A 129 -11.19 13.98 -12.99
CA ARG A 129 -10.00 13.89 -13.83
C ARG A 129 -9.77 12.45 -14.22
N PRO A 130 -9.83 12.11 -15.55
CA PRO A 130 -9.42 10.80 -15.99
C PRO A 130 -7.93 10.65 -15.68
N THR A 131 -7.58 9.67 -14.87
CA THR A 131 -6.18 9.30 -14.68
C THR A 131 -5.74 8.52 -15.91
N PRO A 132 -4.70 8.97 -16.65
CA PRO A 132 -4.16 8.16 -17.73
C PRO A 132 -3.69 6.82 -17.15
N ASP A 133 -4.00 5.71 -17.81
CA ASP A 133 -3.39 4.42 -17.47
C ASP A 133 -1.92 4.45 -17.93
N PRO A 134 -0.94 4.45 -16.99
CA PRO A 134 0.48 4.54 -17.36
C PRO A 134 0.97 3.34 -18.17
N SER A 135 0.29 2.18 -18.06
CA SER A 135 0.66 0.95 -18.78
C SER A 135 0.30 0.98 -20.28
N ARG A 136 -0.40 2.02 -20.74
CA ARG A 136 -0.89 2.16 -22.11
C ARG A 136 -0.17 3.27 -22.87
N THR A 137 1.08 3.02 -23.26
CA THR A 137 1.82 3.83 -24.22
C THR A 137 1.40 3.60 -25.68
N GLY A 138 0.29 2.90 -25.94
CA GLY A 138 -0.30 2.62 -27.24
C GLY A 138 -1.63 3.34 -27.43
N GLY A 139 -1.60 4.53 -27.98
CA GLY A 139 -2.50 5.18 -28.94
C GLY A 139 -4.04 5.22 -28.75
N ASP A 140 -4.64 4.45 -27.87
CA ASP A 140 -6.08 4.48 -27.62
C ASP A 140 -6.37 5.23 -26.31
N GLY A 141 -6.67 6.51 -26.41
CA GLY A 141 -7.08 7.39 -25.30
C GLY A 141 -8.39 7.01 -24.62
N GLY A 142 -8.59 5.70 -24.34
CA GLY A 142 -9.76 5.17 -23.67
C GLY A 142 -9.69 5.41 -22.17
N GLY A 143 -10.52 6.34 -21.67
CA GLY A 143 -10.73 6.59 -20.25
C GLY A 143 -11.24 5.36 -19.50
N TYR A 144 -11.32 5.47 -18.17
CA TYR A 144 -11.92 4.42 -17.33
C TYR A 144 -13.44 4.36 -17.51
N ASP A 145 -13.98 3.15 -17.45
CA ASP A 145 -15.43 2.93 -17.38
C ASP A 145 -15.98 3.34 -16.02
N PHE A 146 -15.19 3.06 -14.95
CA PHE A 146 -15.53 3.40 -13.58
C PHE A 146 -14.37 4.10 -12.86
N ILE A 147 -14.70 5.19 -12.16
CA ILE A 147 -13.83 5.85 -11.19
C ILE A 147 -14.46 5.68 -9.80
N ILE A 148 -13.75 5.00 -8.90
CA ILE A 148 -14.14 4.81 -7.51
C ILE A 148 -13.40 5.86 -6.69
N THR A 149 -14.14 6.71 -5.98
CA THR A 149 -13.58 7.74 -5.10
C THR A 149 -13.90 7.41 -3.66
N GLU A 150 -12.88 7.00 -2.91
CA GLU A 150 -12.98 6.79 -1.47
C GLU A 150 -12.68 8.10 -0.75
N VAL A 151 -13.58 8.51 0.15
CA VAL A 151 -13.36 9.66 1.02
C VAL A 151 -12.95 9.21 2.41
N GLY A 152 -11.77 9.65 2.84
CA GLY A 152 -11.25 9.45 4.19
C GLY A 152 -12.09 10.19 5.24
N GLY A 153 -11.82 9.89 6.52
CA GLY A 153 -12.56 10.45 7.64
C GLY A 153 -13.94 9.81 7.84
N THR A 154 -14.72 10.44 8.70
CA THR A 154 -16.06 10.00 9.10
C THR A 154 -17.07 11.08 8.73
N ILE A 155 -18.26 10.68 8.29
CA ILE A 155 -19.32 11.63 8.00
C ILE A 155 -19.66 12.45 9.25
N GLY A 156 -19.74 13.76 9.11
CA GLY A 156 -19.91 14.71 10.22
C GLY A 156 -18.61 15.38 10.68
N ASP A 157 -17.45 14.86 10.28
CA ASP A 157 -16.15 15.51 10.55
C ASP A 157 -16.06 16.84 9.77
N ILE A 158 -15.58 17.89 10.42
CA ILE A 158 -15.43 19.23 9.82
C ILE A 158 -14.50 19.18 8.62
N GLU A 159 -13.43 18.41 8.72
CA GLU A 159 -12.38 18.29 7.69
C GLU A 159 -12.91 17.68 6.39
N SER A 160 -13.91 16.79 6.47
CA SER A 160 -14.49 16.13 5.29
C SER A 160 -15.63 16.92 4.63
N ALA A 161 -16.15 17.96 5.28
CA ALA A 161 -17.31 18.73 4.79
C ALA A 161 -17.15 19.27 3.36
N PRO A 162 -16.01 19.83 2.93
CA PRO A 162 -15.83 20.29 1.55
C PRO A 162 -15.92 19.15 0.52
N PHE A 163 -15.44 17.94 0.87
CA PHE A 163 -15.55 16.78 -0.01
C PHE A 163 -17.01 16.32 -0.15
N MET A 164 -17.75 16.30 0.96
CA MET A 164 -19.18 15.95 0.93
C MET A 164 -19.98 16.96 0.08
N GLU A 165 -19.70 18.26 0.21
CA GLU A 165 -20.34 19.29 -0.61
C GLU A 165 -20.01 19.10 -2.11
N ALA A 166 -18.76 18.79 -2.45
CA ALA A 166 -18.37 18.51 -3.82
C ALA A 166 -19.09 17.26 -4.38
N ILE A 167 -19.21 16.17 -3.59
CA ILE A 167 -19.95 14.96 -3.98
C ILE A 167 -21.43 15.28 -4.17
N ARG A 168 -22.04 16.05 -3.28
CA ARG A 168 -23.44 16.48 -3.41
C ARG A 168 -23.69 17.19 -4.75
N GLN A 169 -22.79 18.12 -5.12
CA GLN A 169 -22.87 18.85 -6.39
C GLN A 169 -22.63 17.90 -7.58
N LEU A 170 -21.62 17.03 -7.52
CA LEU A 170 -21.33 16.07 -8.61
C LEU A 170 -22.48 15.09 -8.83
N ARG A 171 -23.06 14.57 -7.77
CA ARG A 171 -24.20 13.65 -7.90
C ARG A 171 -25.37 14.29 -8.62
N TRP A 172 -25.63 15.57 -8.35
CA TRP A 172 -26.66 16.32 -9.06
C TRP A 172 -26.30 16.52 -10.54
N GLN A 173 -25.03 16.87 -10.84
CA GLN A 173 -24.55 17.11 -12.20
C GLN A 173 -24.48 15.82 -13.05
N LEU A 174 -24.04 14.72 -12.46
CA LEU A 174 -23.83 13.44 -13.15
C LEU A 174 -25.09 12.56 -13.22
N GLY A 175 -26.07 12.85 -12.37
CA GLY A 175 -27.33 12.09 -12.33
C GLY A 175 -27.09 10.60 -12.13
N ARG A 176 -27.60 9.78 -13.05
CA ARG A 176 -27.45 8.31 -12.98
C ARG A 176 -26.03 7.80 -13.19
N ASN A 177 -25.10 8.64 -13.61
CA ASN A 177 -23.70 8.25 -13.77
C ASN A 177 -22.91 8.25 -12.45
N ALA A 178 -23.56 8.57 -11.32
CA ALA A 178 -22.93 8.64 -10.01
C ALA A 178 -23.72 7.86 -8.96
N VAL A 179 -23.04 7.01 -8.20
CA VAL A 179 -23.58 6.18 -7.11
C VAL A 179 -22.82 6.48 -5.82
N CYS A 180 -23.55 6.55 -4.70
CA CYS A 180 -22.97 6.67 -3.36
C CYS A 180 -23.11 5.34 -2.61
N VAL A 181 -21.97 4.76 -2.24
CA VAL A 181 -21.86 3.60 -1.35
C VAL A 181 -21.45 4.10 0.02
N HIS A 182 -22.27 3.88 1.02
CA HIS A 182 -22.01 4.36 2.38
C HIS A 182 -21.76 3.20 3.33
N LEU A 183 -20.56 3.19 3.95
CA LEU A 183 -20.20 2.21 4.97
C LEU A 183 -20.63 2.69 6.33
N THR A 184 -21.23 1.81 7.11
CA THR A 184 -21.63 2.08 8.49
C THR A 184 -21.33 0.89 9.39
N TYR A 185 -21.52 1.06 10.69
CA TYR A 185 -21.27 0.04 11.69
C TYR A 185 -22.56 -0.40 12.40
N VAL A 186 -22.73 -1.71 12.51
CA VAL A 186 -23.78 -2.34 13.30
C VAL A 186 -23.12 -3.09 14.45
N PRO A 187 -22.88 -2.42 15.61
CA PRO A 187 -22.21 -3.04 16.74
C PRO A 187 -23.06 -4.14 17.39
N TYR A 188 -22.38 -5.19 17.83
CA TYR A 188 -22.94 -6.17 18.75
C TYR A 188 -22.67 -5.78 20.20
N LEU A 189 -23.74 -5.58 20.96
CA LEU A 189 -23.64 -5.28 22.39
C LEU A 189 -23.69 -6.57 23.20
N LYS A 190 -22.53 -7.04 23.67
CA LYS A 190 -22.39 -8.29 24.44
C LYS A 190 -23.32 -8.35 25.67
N ALA A 191 -23.47 -7.22 26.39
CA ALA A 191 -24.30 -7.15 27.59
C ALA A 191 -25.82 -7.33 27.32
N ALA A 192 -26.26 -6.97 26.10
CA ALA A 192 -27.64 -7.06 25.68
C ALA A 192 -27.92 -8.23 24.72
N ASP A 193 -26.89 -8.95 24.32
CA ASP A 193 -26.90 -10.03 23.30
C ASP A 193 -27.64 -9.62 22.02
N GLU A 194 -27.40 -8.39 21.53
CA GLU A 194 -28.11 -7.91 20.35
C GLU A 194 -27.27 -6.99 19.48
N LEU A 195 -27.62 -6.95 18.18
CA LEU A 195 -27.07 -6.03 17.19
C LEU A 195 -27.85 -4.71 17.19
N LYS A 196 -27.14 -3.58 17.18
CA LYS A 196 -27.75 -2.25 17.24
C LYS A 196 -27.63 -1.50 15.91
N THR A 197 -28.79 -1.24 15.30
CA THR A 197 -28.88 -0.51 14.01
C THR A 197 -28.92 1.02 14.16
N LYS A 198 -29.02 1.56 15.39
CA LYS A 198 -29.09 3.00 15.62
C LYS A 198 -27.88 3.78 15.12
N PRO A 199 -26.61 3.32 15.31
CA PRO A 199 -25.45 4.02 14.78
C PRO A 199 -25.51 4.18 13.25
N THR A 200 -25.89 3.13 12.53
CA THR A 200 -26.15 3.17 11.09
C THR A 200 -27.20 4.20 10.71
N GLN A 201 -28.34 4.22 11.41
CA GLN A 201 -29.43 5.17 11.13
C GLN A 201 -28.99 6.63 11.34
N HIS A 202 -28.18 6.89 12.38
CA HIS A 202 -27.64 8.24 12.64
C HIS A 202 -26.63 8.65 11.57
N SER A 203 -25.72 7.77 11.20
CA SER A 203 -24.74 8.04 10.14
C SER A 203 -25.41 8.37 8.80
N VAL A 204 -26.43 7.59 8.41
CA VAL A 204 -27.19 7.88 7.18
C VAL A 204 -27.96 9.19 7.29
N LYS A 205 -28.55 9.52 8.44
CA LYS A 205 -29.22 10.82 8.64
C LYS A 205 -28.25 11.99 8.52
N GLU A 206 -27.04 11.86 9.04
CA GLU A 206 -26.00 12.87 8.90
C GLU A 206 -25.64 13.11 7.43
N LEU A 207 -25.44 12.02 6.66
CA LEU A 207 -25.18 12.09 5.23
C LEU A 207 -26.36 12.74 4.48
N GLN A 208 -27.60 12.38 4.81
CA GLN A 208 -28.82 12.98 4.26
C GLN A 208 -28.92 14.47 4.61
N GLY A 209 -28.53 14.85 5.85
CA GLY A 209 -28.46 16.25 6.28
C GLY A 209 -27.51 17.08 5.43
N MET A 210 -26.46 16.49 4.87
CA MET A 210 -25.57 17.12 3.90
C MET A 210 -26.12 17.08 2.44
N GLY A 211 -27.34 16.57 2.23
CA GLY A 211 -28.00 16.51 0.92
C GLY A 211 -27.58 15.32 0.05
N ILE A 212 -26.99 14.27 0.64
CA ILE A 212 -26.59 13.04 -0.06
C ILE A 212 -27.44 11.87 0.42
N GLN A 213 -28.26 11.30 -0.47
CA GLN A 213 -28.93 10.02 -0.25
C GLN A 213 -27.98 8.90 -0.65
N PRO A 214 -27.62 7.95 0.25
CA PRO A 214 -26.86 6.77 -0.16
C PRO A 214 -27.72 5.87 -1.07
N ASP A 215 -27.11 5.31 -2.10
CA ASP A 215 -27.75 4.34 -3.00
C ASP A 215 -27.59 2.91 -2.49
N ILE A 216 -26.44 2.65 -1.84
CA ILE A 216 -26.05 1.34 -1.32
C ILE A 216 -25.48 1.53 0.09
N LEU A 217 -25.84 0.63 0.99
CA LEU A 217 -25.28 0.56 2.34
C LEU A 217 -24.43 -0.70 2.48
N VAL A 218 -23.21 -0.55 3.00
CA VAL A 218 -22.37 -1.66 3.43
C VAL A 218 -22.28 -1.61 4.95
N LEU A 219 -22.83 -2.64 5.60
CA LEU A 219 -22.96 -2.73 7.04
C LEU A 219 -21.81 -3.54 7.62
N ARG A 220 -20.82 -2.88 8.20
CA ARG A 220 -19.77 -3.56 8.97
C ARG A 220 -20.36 -4.16 10.22
N THR A 221 -20.06 -5.42 10.51
CA THR A 221 -20.61 -6.15 11.65
C THR A 221 -19.71 -7.29 12.08
N GLU A 222 -19.70 -7.61 13.38
CA GLU A 222 -19.01 -8.77 13.93
C GLU A 222 -19.82 -10.08 13.76
N ARG A 223 -21.12 -9.96 13.52
CA ARG A 223 -22.05 -11.10 13.43
C ARG A 223 -23.00 -10.95 12.26
N HIS A 224 -23.50 -12.09 11.77
CA HIS A 224 -24.48 -12.13 10.71
C HIS A 224 -25.74 -11.33 11.05
N LEU A 225 -26.19 -10.50 10.11
CA LEU A 225 -27.46 -9.75 10.17
C LEU A 225 -28.57 -10.58 9.51
N ASP A 226 -29.62 -10.86 10.26
CA ASP A 226 -30.80 -11.47 9.70
C ASP A 226 -31.57 -10.53 8.75
N ASN A 227 -32.49 -11.10 7.98
CA ASN A 227 -33.28 -10.32 7.02
C ASN A 227 -34.18 -9.26 7.71
N ALA A 228 -34.63 -9.49 8.95
CA ALA A 228 -35.48 -8.54 9.66
C ALA A 228 -34.68 -7.26 10.02
N LEU A 229 -33.44 -7.41 10.47
CA LEU A 229 -32.54 -6.28 10.72
C LEU A 229 -32.18 -5.54 9.44
N ARG A 230 -31.89 -6.26 8.36
CA ARG A 230 -31.61 -5.66 7.04
C ARG A 230 -32.80 -4.87 6.51
N MET A 231 -34.03 -5.44 6.56
CA MET A 231 -35.26 -4.73 6.19
C MET A 231 -35.50 -3.49 7.03
N LYS A 232 -35.23 -3.58 8.35
CA LYS A 232 -35.33 -2.43 9.27
C LYS A 232 -34.36 -1.31 8.85
N VAL A 233 -33.09 -1.62 8.55
CA VAL A 233 -32.12 -0.65 8.07
C VAL A 233 -32.56 -0.07 6.72
N ALA A 234 -32.94 -0.90 5.76
CA ALA A 234 -33.41 -0.48 4.45
C ALA A 234 -34.56 0.55 4.56
N SER A 235 -35.56 0.25 5.38
CA SER A 235 -36.72 1.13 5.59
C SER A 235 -36.33 2.46 6.25
N PHE A 236 -35.51 2.44 7.32
CA PHE A 236 -35.11 3.66 8.03
C PHE A 236 -34.18 4.56 7.20
N CYS A 237 -33.42 3.98 6.26
CA CYS A 237 -32.41 4.69 5.47
C CYS A 237 -32.89 5.03 4.05
N ASN A 238 -34.12 4.65 3.67
CA ASN A 238 -34.67 4.80 2.32
C ASN A 238 -33.76 4.19 1.25
N VAL A 239 -33.33 2.95 1.48
CA VAL A 239 -32.49 2.17 0.55
C VAL A 239 -33.20 0.84 0.25
N ASP A 240 -33.14 0.40 -1.02
CA ASP A 240 -33.72 -0.90 -1.39
C ASP A 240 -33.02 -2.04 -0.64
N LEU A 241 -33.77 -3.06 -0.22
CA LEU A 241 -33.21 -4.17 0.55
C LEU A 241 -32.03 -4.88 -0.15
N GLU A 242 -32.08 -5.00 -1.46
CA GLU A 242 -31.00 -5.57 -2.27
C GLU A 242 -29.74 -4.71 -2.32
N CYS A 243 -29.85 -3.44 -1.90
CA CYS A 243 -28.73 -2.50 -1.78
C CYS A 243 -28.21 -2.40 -0.33
N VAL A 244 -28.68 -3.24 0.59
CA VAL A 244 -28.17 -3.35 1.94
C VAL A 244 -27.31 -4.61 2.05
N VAL A 245 -26.00 -4.43 1.99
CA VAL A 245 -24.99 -5.49 1.99
C VAL A 245 -24.30 -5.52 3.34
N GLN A 246 -23.97 -6.68 3.87
CA GLN A 246 -23.23 -6.80 5.13
C GLN A 246 -21.76 -7.16 4.86
N SER A 247 -20.86 -6.56 5.62
CA SER A 247 -19.44 -6.86 5.65
C SER A 247 -19.09 -7.42 7.02
N GLU A 248 -19.18 -8.73 7.16
CA GLU A 248 -18.79 -9.44 8.38
C GLU A 248 -17.27 -9.47 8.52
N ASP A 249 -16.79 -9.69 9.76
CA ASP A 249 -15.38 -9.96 10.02
C ASP A 249 -14.97 -11.27 9.35
N MET A 250 -13.96 -11.20 8.50
CA MET A 250 -13.46 -12.34 7.73
C MET A 250 -12.06 -12.73 8.23
N PRO A 251 -11.71 -14.03 8.19
CA PRO A 251 -10.35 -14.49 8.53
C PRO A 251 -9.27 -13.85 7.65
N SER A 252 -9.61 -13.50 6.41
CA SER A 252 -8.74 -12.84 5.46
C SER A 252 -9.48 -11.71 4.73
N ILE A 253 -8.80 -10.56 4.57
CA ILE A 253 -9.33 -9.44 3.76
C ILE A 253 -9.59 -9.85 2.30
N TYR A 254 -8.93 -10.87 1.83
CA TYR A 254 -9.06 -11.38 0.47
C TYR A 254 -10.34 -12.20 0.24
N GLU A 255 -11.06 -12.58 1.29
CA GLU A 255 -12.39 -13.19 1.20
C GLU A 255 -13.49 -12.16 0.95
N VAL A 256 -13.23 -10.87 1.28
CA VAL A 256 -14.22 -9.80 1.18
C VAL A 256 -14.78 -9.63 -0.24
N PRO A 257 -14.00 -9.61 -1.33
CA PRO A 257 -14.56 -9.49 -2.69
C PRO A 257 -15.57 -10.59 -3.02
N VAL A 258 -15.28 -11.84 -2.64
CA VAL A 258 -16.17 -12.98 -2.89
C VAL A 258 -17.44 -12.88 -2.03
N SER A 259 -17.33 -12.45 -0.77
CA SER A 259 -18.48 -12.19 0.09
C SER A 259 -19.37 -11.08 -0.48
N MET A 260 -18.80 -9.99 -0.96
CA MET A 260 -19.52 -8.88 -1.59
C MET A 260 -20.21 -9.32 -2.89
N GLN A 261 -19.54 -10.15 -3.70
CA GLN A 261 -20.13 -10.71 -4.92
C GLN A 261 -21.34 -11.59 -4.64
N ARG A 262 -21.22 -12.49 -3.65
CA ARG A 262 -22.34 -13.38 -3.24
C ARG A 262 -23.57 -12.59 -2.79
N GLN A 263 -23.38 -11.42 -2.21
CA GLN A 263 -24.45 -10.53 -1.78
C GLN A 263 -24.92 -9.57 -2.88
N GLY A 264 -24.28 -9.60 -4.06
CA GLY A 264 -24.69 -8.84 -5.24
C GLY A 264 -24.31 -7.36 -5.20
N LEU A 265 -23.24 -6.96 -4.50
CA LEU A 265 -22.80 -5.55 -4.42
C LEU A 265 -22.53 -4.95 -5.81
N ASP A 266 -21.80 -5.66 -6.67
CA ASP A 266 -21.51 -5.26 -8.04
C ASP A 266 -22.77 -5.17 -8.90
N ALA A 267 -23.70 -6.12 -8.76
CA ALA A 267 -24.99 -6.12 -9.43
C ALA A 267 -25.86 -4.91 -8.97
N ALA A 268 -25.85 -4.59 -7.67
CA ALA A 268 -26.57 -3.44 -7.12
C ALA A 268 -26.02 -2.13 -7.71
N ILE A 269 -24.68 -1.98 -7.78
CA ILE A 269 -24.03 -0.82 -8.40
C ILE A 269 -24.47 -0.67 -9.86
N LEU A 270 -24.39 -1.73 -10.66
CA LEU A 270 -24.76 -1.70 -12.08
C LEU A 270 -26.24 -1.32 -12.27
N ARG A 271 -27.16 -1.91 -11.46
CA ARG A 271 -28.58 -1.55 -11.50
C ARG A 271 -28.83 -0.07 -11.18
N LYS A 272 -28.19 0.46 -10.15
CA LYS A 272 -28.34 1.88 -9.78
C LYS A 272 -27.86 2.84 -10.88
N ILE A 273 -26.85 2.45 -11.63
CA ILE A 273 -26.32 3.21 -12.78
C ILE A 273 -27.16 2.99 -14.06
N GLY A 274 -27.99 1.93 -14.09
CA GLY A 274 -28.80 1.58 -15.26
C GLY A 274 -28.02 0.76 -16.31
N ILE A 275 -27.01 0.04 -15.89
CA ILE A 275 -26.25 -0.89 -16.74
C ILE A 275 -26.82 -2.31 -16.55
N PRO A 276 -27.04 -3.08 -17.63
CA PRO A 276 -27.44 -4.48 -17.54
C PRO A 276 -26.44 -5.30 -16.71
N VAL A 277 -26.94 -6.10 -15.77
CA VAL A 277 -26.09 -6.84 -14.83
C VAL A 277 -25.32 -7.97 -15.50
N GLY A 278 -25.92 -8.68 -16.48
CA GLY A 278 -25.32 -9.83 -17.11
C GLY A 278 -25.08 -11.01 -16.15
N GLU A 279 -24.25 -11.96 -16.57
CA GLU A 279 -23.86 -13.11 -15.75
C GLU A 279 -22.86 -12.71 -14.66
N THR A 280 -22.88 -13.44 -13.54
CA THR A 280 -21.90 -13.23 -12.45
C THR A 280 -20.55 -13.83 -12.89
N PRO A 281 -19.46 -13.04 -12.88
CA PRO A 281 -18.15 -13.54 -13.30
C PRO A 281 -17.58 -14.56 -12.31
N ALA A 282 -16.91 -15.57 -12.84
CA ALA A 282 -16.42 -16.70 -12.03
C ALA A 282 -15.21 -16.36 -11.13
N MET A 283 -14.48 -15.27 -11.35
CA MET A 283 -13.30 -14.86 -10.58
C MET A 283 -12.29 -16.00 -10.32
N LYS A 284 -12.08 -16.89 -11.29
CA LYS A 284 -11.34 -18.14 -11.12
C LYS A 284 -9.98 -17.96 -10.43
N GLY A 285 -9.12 -17.07 -10.91
CA GLY A 285 -7.79 -16.86 -10.30
C GLY A 285 -7.86 -16.41 -8.83
N TRP A 286 -8.92 -15.69 -8.46
CA TRP A 286 -9.13 -15.28 -7.06
C TRP A 286 -9.56 -16.45 -6.18
N HIS A 287 -10.45 -17.31 -6.69
CA HIS A 287 -10.84 -18.54 -6.00
C HIS A 287 -9.67 -19.50 -5.86
N ASP A 288 -8.88 -19.71 -6.92
CA ASP A 288 -7.66 -20.54 -6.87
C ASP A 288 -6.68 -20.05 -5.80
N PHE A 289 -6.56 -18.72 -5.62
CA PHE A 289 -5.75 -18.14 -4.55
C PHE A 289 -6.32 -18.43 -3.15
N LEU A 290 -7.63 -18.25 -2.96
CA LEU A 290 -8.28 -18.53 -1.67
C LEU A 290 -8.19 -20.02 -1.31
N ASP A 291 -8.32 -20.91 -2.29
CA ASP A 291 -8.14 -22.34 -2.10
C ASP A 291 -6.71 -22.68 -1.65
N LYS A 292 -5.69 -22.07 -2.28
CA LYS A 292 -4.30 -22.18 -1.83
C LYS A 292 -4.12 -21.68 -0.40
N GLN A 293 -4.68 -20.51 -0.08
CA GLN A 293 -4.63 -19.95 1.28
C GLN A 293 -5.21 -20.89 2.33
N GLN A 294 -6.32 -21.56 2.01
CA GLN A 294 -6.98 -22.50 2.91
C GLN A 294 -6.17 -23.79 3.09
N HIS A 295 -5.52 -24.29 2.03
CA HIS A 295 -4.76 -25.55 2.04
C HIS A 295 -3.32 -25.39 2.53
N ALA A 296 -2.77 -24.19 2.61
CA ALA A 296 -1.46 -23.95 3.20
C ALA A 296 -1.49 -24.27 4.70
N THR A 297 -0.94 -25.41 5.11
CA THR A 297 -0.96 -25.88 6.52
C THR A 297 0.40 -25.85 7.18
N ARG A 298 1.49 -25.98 6.41
CA ARG A 298 2.86 -25.87 6.93
C ARG A 298 3.15 -24.40 7.30
N GLU A 299 4.00 -24.21 8.30
CA GLU A 299 4.38 -22.86 8.75
C GLU A 299 5.86 -22.59 8.47
N VAL A 300 6.17 -21.36 8.09
CA VAL A 300 7.53 -20.83 8.01
C VAL A 300 7.63 -19.58 8.88
N HIS A 301 8.58 -19.54 9.80
CA HIS A 301 8.77 -18.44 10.73
C HIS A 301 9.77 -17.43 10.16
N VAL A 302 9.34 -16.17 9.99
CA VAL A 302 10.15 -15.09 9.44
C VAL A 302 10.20 -13.93 10.42
N ALA A 303 11.42 -13.48 10.77
CA ALA A 303 11.58 -12.29 11.59
C ALA A 303 11.57 -11.02 10.73
N LEU A 304 10.87 -10.00 11.23
CA LEU A 304 10.91 -8.63 10.72
C LEU A 304 11.73 -7.79 11.70
N VAL A 305 13.00 -7.56 11.36
CA VAL A 305 13.91 -6.71 12.17
C VAL A 305 13.67 -5.26 11.83
N GLY A 306 12.92 -4.57 12.66
CA GLY A 306 12.43 -3.22 12.41
C GLY A 306 12.42 -2.36 13.67
N LYS A 307 12.02 -1.10 13.52
CA LYS A 307 11.92 -0.14 14.64
C LYS A 307 10.49 0.38 14.90
N TYR A 308 9.51 -0.07 14.11
CA TYR A 308 8.12 0.31 14.27
C TYR A 308 7.28 -0.93 14.58
N ASP A 309 6.92 -1.11 15.86
CA ASP A 309 6.10 -2.24 16.32
C ASP A 309 4.60 -1.95 16.10
N LEU A 310 4.22 -1.74 14.84
CA LEU A 310 2.84 -1.60 14.40
C LEU A 310 2.63 -2.41 13.12
N GLN A 311 1.49 -3.10 13.04
CA GLN A 311 1.17 -3.91 11.87
C GLN A 311 1.14 -3.09 10.58
N ASP A 312 0.61 -1.88 10.65
CA ASP A 312 0.44 -1.02 9.50
C ASP A 312 1.73 -0.26 9.09
N ALA A 313 2.76 -0.21 9.95
CA ALA A 313 4.04 0.42 9.61
C ALA A 313 4.85 -0.36 8.54
N TYR A 314 4.61 -1.66 8.41
CA TYR A 314 5.23 -2.54 7.40
C TYR A 314 4.17 -3.33 6.65
N LYS A 315 3.04 -2.71 6.35
CA LYS A 315 1.85 -3.39 5.80
C LYS A 315 2.15 -4.11 4.50
N SER A 316 2.75 -3.43 3.54
CA SER A 316 3.05 -4.02 2.23
C SER A 316 4.06 -5.16 2.31
N ILE A 317 5.09 -5.07 3.20
CA ILE A 317 6.04 -6.16 3.44
C ILE A 317 5.33 -7.39 4.03
N ARG A 318 4.47 -7.18 5.04
CA ARG A 318 3.70 -8.26 5.66
C ARG A 318 2.78 -8.95 4.66
N GLU A 319 2.06 -8.17 3.85
CA GLU A 319 1.20 -8.72 2.80
C GLU A 319 2.01 -9.47 1.74
N SER A 320 3.15 -8.93 1.29
CA SER A 320 4.01 -9.59 0.31
C SER A 320 4.56 -10.94 0.80
N LEU A 321 4.96 -11.01 2.07
CA LEU A 321 5.41 -12.27 2.70
C LEU A 321 4.26 -13.28 2.83
N ASN A 322 3.07 -12.82 3.23
CA ASN A 322 1.89 -13.67 3.34
C ASN A 322 1.48 -14.23 1.97
N LEU A 323 1.42 -13.38 0.94
CA LEU A 323 1.12 -13.79 -0.43
C LEU A 323 2.18 -14.79 -0.94
N ALA A 324 3.47 -14.49 -0.77
CA ALA A 324 4.53 -15.39 -1.16
C ALA A 324 4.48 -16.72 -0.41
N GLY A 325 4.11 -16.70 0.88
CA GLY A 325 3.88 -17.91 1.66
C GLY A 325 2.79 -18.79 1.05
N ILE A 326 1.63 -18.22 0.76
CA ILE A 326 0.49 -18.94 0.17
C ILE A 326 0.85 -19.59 -1.16
N TYR A 327 1.58 -18.88 -2.03
CA TYR A 327 2.01 -19.42 -3.33
C TYR A 327 3.16 -20.45 -3.23
N ASN A 328 3.86 -20.53 -2.08
CA ASN A 328 4.81 -21.59 -1.74
C ASN A 328 4.19 -22.67 -0.83
N ASP A 329 2.85 -22.75 -0.74
CA ASP A 329 2.08 -23.72 0.03
C ASP A 329 2.40 -23.74 1.54
N VAL A 330 2.76 -22.57 2.11
CA VAL A 330 3.03 -22.39 3.54
C VAL A 330 2.33 -21.15 4.10
N LYS A 331 2.13 -21.12 5.42
CA LYS A 331 1.73 -19.93 6.19
C LYS A 331 2.99 -19.24 6.69
N ALA A 332 3.24 -18.01 6.23
CA ALA A 332 4.31 -17.19 6.79
C ALA A 332 3.88 -16.68 8.18
N ARG A 333 4.62 -17.09 9.23
CA ARG A 333 4.46 -16.59 10.60
C ARG A 333 5.46 -15.48 10.83
N LEU A 334 4.95 -14.25 10.89
CA LEU A 334 5.77 -13.05 10.94
C LEU A 334 5.97 -12.63 12.40
N HIS A 335 7.23 -12.56 12.83
CA HIS A 335 7.65 -12.16 14.16
C HIS A 335 8.36 -10.81 14.10
N PHE A 336 7.80 -9.81 14.75
CA PHE A 336 8.48 -8.53 14.87
C PHE A 336 9.60 -8.61 15.91
N VAL A 337 10.79 -8.15 15.53
CA VAL A 337 11.95 -8.05 16.40
C VAL A 337 12.42 -6.60 16.41
N ASN A 338 12.28 -5.95 17.58
CA ASN A 338 12.67 -4.56 17.74
C ASN A 338 14.19 -4.42 17.63
N SER A 339 14.63 -3.71 16.58
CA SER A 339 16.07 -3.52 16.32
C SER A 339 16.79 -2.69 17.39
N GLU A 340 16.07 -1.88 18.18
CA GLU A 340 16.66 -1.11 19.28
C GLU A 340 17.09 -2.00 20.47
N GLU A 341 16.52 -3.19 20.58
CA GLU A 341 16.79 -4.14 21.66
C GLU A 341 17.81 -5.22 21.29
N ILE A 342 18.31 -5.22 20.06
CA ILE A 342 19.27 -6.22 19.57
C ILE A 342 20.67 -5.85 20.03
N THR A 343 21.37 -6.81 20.65
CA THR A 343 22.79 -6.77 21.01
C THR A 343 23.50 -8.01 20.52
N CYS A 344 24.85 -7.98 20.49
CA CYS A 344 25.66 -9.14 20.12
C CYS A 344 25.41 -10.35 21.03
N GLU A 345 25.04 -10.13 22.30
CA GLU A 345 24.80 -11.21 23.27
C GLU A 345 23.44 -11.87 23.09
N ASN A 346 22.39 -11.10 22.67
CA ASN A 346 21.01 -11.61 22.64
C ASN A 346 20.49 -11.96 21.25
N ILE A 347 21.21 -11.64 20.18
CA ILE A 347 20.74 -11.82 18.79
C ILE A 347 20.40 -13.30 18.49
N GLY A 348 21.21 -14.24 18.99
CA GLY A 348 20.97 -15.67 18.81
C GLY A 348 19.66 -16.13 19.43
N GLU A 349 19.29 -15.61 20.61
CA GLU A 349 18.01 -15.89 21.27
C GLU A 349 16.84 -15.23 20.52
N LYS A 350 16.98 -13.93 20.15
CA LYS A 350 15.93 -13.19 19.47
C LYS A 350 15.57 -13.74 18.08
N LEU A 351 16.53 -14.37 17.39
CA LEU A 351 16.32 -14.98 16.08
C LEU A 351 16.21 -16.52 16.11
N ALA A 352 16.16 -17.11 17.31
CA ALA A 352 16.03 -18.55 17.43
C ALA A 352 14.77 -19.07 16.74
N GLY A 353 14.91 -20.13 15.93
CA GLY A 353 13.80 -20.76 15.21
C GLY A 353 13.28 -19.96 14.00
N MET A 354 13.90 -18.85 13.64
CA MET A 354 13.53 -18.10 12.44
C MET A 354 14.19 -18.71 11.20
N ALA A 355 13.38 -19.01 10.20
CA ALA A 355 13.83 -19.62 8.94
C ALA A 355 14.32 -18.58 7.92
N GLY A 356 13.88 -17.33 8.05
CA GLY A 356 14.27 -16.21 7.23
C GLY A 356 14.16 -14.88 7.98
N ILE A 357 14.97 -13.92 7.58
CA ILE A 357 15.03 -12.61 8.25
C ILE A 357 14.83 -11.50 7.21
N VAL A 358 13.89 -10.59 7.47
CA VAL A 358 13.76 -9.34 6.71
C VAL A 358 14.30 -8.20 7.55
N ILE A 359 15.32 -7.50 7.04
CA ILE A 359 15.82 -6.26 7.62
C ILE A 359 15.01 -5.12 7.00
N CYS A 360 14.08 -4.58 7.80
CA CYS A 360 13.04 -3.68 7.33
C CYS A 360 13.58 -2.28 6.97
N PRO A 361 12.88 -1.53 6.09
CA PRO A 361 13.19 -0.15 5.77
C PRO A 361 13.00 0.79 6.97
N GLY A 362 13.33 2.08 6.77
CA GLY A 362 13.17 3.14 7.76
C GLY A 362 14.12 4.30 7.50
N PHE A 363 14.12 5.29 8.40
CA PHE A 363 14.97 6.49 8.34
C PHE A 363 15.57 6.81 9.71
N GLY A 364 16.72 7.53 9.72
CA GLY A 364 17.36 8.04 10.92
C GLY A 364 18.04 6.98 11.78
N GLN A 365 18.76 7.43 12.80
CA GLN A 365 19.74 6.65 13.58
C GLN A 365 19.16 5.57 14.50
N ARG A 366 17.88 5.67 14.88
CA ARG A 366 17.26 4.77 15.84
C ARG A 366 17.25 3.32 15.34
N GLY A 367 17.80 2.38 16.10
CA GLY A 367 17.78 0.94 15.85
C GLY A 367 18.69 0.46 14.70
N ILE A 368 19.62 1.28 14.18
CA ILE A 368 20.50 0.89 13.07
C ILE A 368 21.54 -0.14 13.51
N GLU A 369 22.17 0.02 14.68
CA GLU A 369 23.20 -0.93 15.14
C GLU A 369 22.62 -2.34 15.32
N GLY A 370 21.40 -2.45 15.85
CA GLY A 370 20.74 -3.75 15.94
C GLY A 370 20.45 -4.38 14.59
N LYS A 371 20.15 -3.59 13.54
CA LYS A 371 20.01 -4.10 12.17
C LYS A 371 21.35 -4.57 11.59
N ILE A 372 22.45 -3.85 11.89
CA ILE A 372 23.81 -4.22 11.47
C ILE A 372 24.21 -5.55 12.16
N ILE A 373 23.97 -5.68 13.48
CA ILE A 373 24.21 -6.91 14.23
C ILE A 373 23.37 -8.08 13.65
N ALA A 374 22.11 -7.83 13.29
CA ALA A 374 21.28 -8.85 12.68
C ALA A 374 21.80 -9.27 11.30
N ALA A 375 22.30 -8.33 10.49
CA ALA A 375 22.93 -8.60 9.19
C ALA A 375 24.19 -9.46 9.34
N GLU A 376 25.06 -9.16 10.32
CA GLU A 376 26.25 -9.96 10.63
C GLU A 376 25.87 -11.39 11.05
N TYR A 377 24.95 -11.49 12.00
CA TYR A 377 24.51 -12.78 12.52
C TYR A 377 23.97 -13.67 11.40
N THR A 378 23.07 -13.13 10.57
CA THR A 378 22.45 -13.91 9.50
C THR A 378 23.43 -14.26 8.38
N ARG A 379 24.35 -13.36 8.03
CA ARG A 379 25.41 -13.62 7.06
C ARG A 379 26.35 -14.74 7.53
N THR A 380 26.78 -14.71 8.80
CA THR A 380 27.73 -15.68 9.36
C THR A 380 27.09 -17.05 9.62
N HIS A 381 25.80 -17.09 9.95
CA HIS A 381 25.03 -18.31 10.19
C HIS A 381 24.29 -18.83 8.94
N ASN A 382 24.49 -18.20 7.78
CA ASN A 382 23.91 -18.61 6.50
C ASN A 382 22.37 -18.71 6.54
N ILE A 383 21.70 -17.77 7.24
CA ILE A 383 20.24 -17.67 7.32
C ILE A 383 19.74 -16.83 6.14
N PRO A 384 18.70 -17.25 5.39
CA PRO A 384 18.08 -16.43 4.34
C PRO A 384 17.74 -15.03 4.84
N THR A 385 18.25 -13.99 4.16
CA THR A 385 18.16 -12.60 4.61
C THR A 385 17.78 -11.67 3.48
N PHE A 386 16.75 -10.86 3.71
CA PHE A 386 16.27 -9.87 2.77
C PHE A 386 16.40 -8.46 3.37
N GLY A 387 17.29 -7.62 2.86
CA GLY A 387 17.42 -6.21 3.26
C GLY A 387 16.66 -5.29 2.30
N ILE A 388 15.71 -4.50 2.80
CA ILE A 388 14.91 -3.59 1.97
C ILE A 388 15.27 -2.15 2.32
N CYS A 389 15.65 -1.35 1.32
CA CYS A 389 16.01 0.07 1.43
C CYS A 389 17.08 0.30 2.52
N LEU A 390 16.74 0.89 3.66
CA LEU A 390 17.65 1.00 4.81
C LEU A 390 18.23 -0.37 5.23
N GLY A 391 17.45 -1.46 5.07
CA GLY A 391 17.92 -2.82 5.35
C GLY A 391 19.11 -3.21 4.49
N MET A 392 19.07 -2.96 3.19
CA MET A 392 20.22 -3.13 2.29
C MET A 392 21.41 -2.29 2.75
N GLN A 393 21.19 -1.02 3.10
CA GLN A 393 22.25 -0.13 3.56
C GLN A 393 22.95 -0.68 4.81
N MET A 394 22.19 -1.25 5.75
CA MET A 394 22.76 -1.89 6.94
C MET A 394 23.57 -3.13 6.61
N MET A 395 23.16 -3.93 5.62
CA MET A 395 23.94 -5.06 5.11
C MET A 395 25.27 -4.59 4.48
N VAL A 396 25.24 -3.50 3.75
CA VAL A 396 26.44 -2.86 3.14
C VAL A 396 27.40 -2.38 4.24
N ILE A 397 26.90 -1.64 5.23
CA ILE A 397 27.72 -1.14 6.34
C ILE A 397 28.31 -2.31 7.16
N GLU A 398 27.52 -3.34 7.45
CA GLU A 398 27.99 -4.54 8.14
C GLU A 398 29.17 -5.18 7.40
N PHE A 399 29.00 -5.39 6.09
CA PHE A 399 30.04 -6.01 5.28
C PHE A 399 31.34 -5.17 5.23
N ALA A 400 31.22 -3.85 5.17
CA ALA A 400 32.36 -2.95 5.25
C ALA A 400 33.10 -3.09 6.57
N ARG A 401 32.38 -3.10 7.69
CA ARG A 401 32.98 -3.18 9.04
C ARG A 401 33.65 -4.51 9.30
N ASN A 402 33.02 -5.62 8.90
CA ASN A 402 33.41 -6.96 9.33
C ASN A 402 34.16 -7.77 8.26
N VAL A 403 34.03 -7.42 6.96
CA VAL A 403 34.69 -8.14 5.88
C VAL A 403 35.75 -7.30 5.18
N LEU A 404 35.48 -6.00 4.92
CA LEU A 404 36.47 -5.09 4.32
C LEU A 404 37.43 -4.54 5.38
N GLY A 405 37.05 -4.55 6.66
CA GLY A 405 37.88 -4.08 7.77
C GLY A 405 37.78 -2.59 8.09
N TYR A 406 36.84 -1.88 7.48
CA TYR A 406 36.55 -0.45 7.76
C TYR A 406 35.65 -0.32 8.99
N LYS A 407 36.26 -0.39 10.19
CA LYS A 407 35.53 -0.43 11.47
C LYS A 407 34.63 0.78 11.73
N ASP A 408 34.93 1.91 11.11
CA ASP A 408 34.23 3.19 11.17
C ASP A 408 33.29 3.43 9.98
N ALA A 409 33.10 2.43 9.10
CA ALA A 409 32.18 2.55 7.97
C ALA A 409 30.75 2.84 8.42
N ASN A 410 30.14 3.83 7.78
CA ASN A 410 28.79 4.28 8.10
C ASN A 410 28.08 4.86 6.88
N SER A 411 26.82 5.26 7.08
CA SER A 411 26.07 6.12 6.19
C SER A 411 26.31 7.59 6.52
N ALA A 412 26.45 8.44 5.51
CA ALA A 412 26.46 9.89 5.69
C ALA A 412 25.16 10.45 6.29
N GLU A 413 24.06 9.69 6.28
CA GLU A 413 22.82 10.01 7.03
C GLU A 413 23.04 9.94 8.55
N MET A 414 23.85 8.99 9.00
CA MET A 414 24.05 8.66 10.41
C MET A 414 25.26 9.40 11.01
N ASP A 415 26.30 9.54 10.19
CA ASP A 415 27.53 10.25 10.56
C ASP A 415 28.12 10.93 9.31
N GLU A 416 27.88 12.23 9.19
CA GLU A 416 28.39 13.05 8.09
C GLU A 416 29.93 13.13 8.03
N GLN A 417 30.62 12.80 9.14
CA GLN A 417 32.07 12.90 9.26
C GLN A 417 32.76 11.52 9.14
N THR A 418 32.00 10.45 8.88
CA THR A 418 32.62 9.13 8.73
C THR A 418 33.67 9.13 7.61
N PRO A 419 34.90 8.63 7.87
CA PRO A 419 35.93 8.54 6.83
C PRO A 419 35.63 7.48 5.76
N HIS A 420 34.72 6.53 6.05
CA HIS A 420 34.28 5.50 5.13
C HIS A 420 32.76 5.54 4.96
N ASN A 421 32.28 6.54 4.21
CA ASN A 421 30.88 6.72 3.87
C ASN A 421 30.46 5.75 2.75
N VAL A 422 30.32 4.46 3.10
CA VAL A 422 29.93 3.41 2.16
C VAL A 422 28.47 3.54 1.67
N ILE A 423 27.68 4.30 2.39
CA ILE A 423 26.38 4.84 2.01
C ILE A 423 26.46 6.36 2.02
N ASP A 424 26.17 6.99 0.89
CA ASP A 424 26.33 8.44 0.73
C ASP A 424 25.06 9.09 0.21
N ILE A 425 24.99 10.43 0.38
CA ILE A 425 23.89 11.23 -0.14
C ILE A 425 24.01 11.36 -1.66
N MET A 426 22.91 11.22 -2.36
CA MET A 426 22.84 11.45 -3.81
C MET A 426 23.24 12.90 -4.13
N GLU A 427 24.01 13.10 -5.21
CA GLU A 427 24.43 14.45 -5.63
C GLU A 427 23.27 15.43 -5.79
N GLU A 428 22.14 14.96 -6.35
CA GLU A 428 20.91 15.72 -6.54
C GLU A 428 20.22 16.12 -5.23
N GLN A 429 20.56 15.45 -4.12
CA GLN A 429 19.96 15.66 -2.80
C GLN A 429 20.75 16.65 -1.91
N LYS A 430 21.97 17.05 -2.30
CA LYS A 430 22.87 17.88 -1.46
C LYS A 430 22.36 19.29 -1.18
N ASN A 431 21.47 19.84 -2.01
CA ASN A 431 21.00 21.23 -1.90
C ASN A 431 19.51 21.35 -1.56
N ILE A 432 18.90 20.31 -1.02
CA ILE A 432 17.46 20.29 -0.73
C ILE A 432 17.18 20.93 0.63
N THR A 433 16.28 21.90 0.65
CA THR A 433 15.81 22.60 1.87
C THR A 433 14.43 22.13 2.35
N GLN A 434 13.63 21.50 1.46
CA GLN A 434 12.31 20.96 1.80
C GLN A 434 12.41 19.43 1.89
N MET A 435 11.88 18.84 2.96
CA MET A 435 12.02 17.38 3.21
C MET A 435 10.95 16.53 2.52
N GLY A 436 9.71 17.02 2.37
CA GLY A 436 8.63 16.27 1.73
C GLY A 436 8.73 16.24 0.21
N GLY A 437 8.50 15.06 -0.41
CA GLY A 437 8.43 14.89 -1.86
C GLY A 437 9.73 15.14 -2.64
N THR A 438 10.88 15.12 -1.96
CA THR A 438 12.19 15.48 -2.56
C THR A 438 13.19 14.32 -2.62
N MET A 439 12.83 13.15 -2.10
CA MET A 439 13.63 11.92 -2.23
C MET A 439 13.62 11.39 -3.66
N ARG A 440 14.44 10.39 -3.94
CA ARG A 440 14.29 9.56 -5.15
C ARG A 440 13.03 8.72 -4.98
N LEU A 441 11.97 9.11 -5.68
CA LEU A 441 10.63 8.57 -5.54
C LEU A 441 10.13 8.02 -6.86
N GLY A 442 9.40 6.88 -6.81
CA GLY A 442 8.75 6.26 -7.96
C GLY A 442 9.57 5.16 -8.60
N ALA A 443 9.13 4.72 -9.76
CA ALA A 443 9.66 3.56 -10.44
C ALA A 443 10.82 3.92 -11.37
N TYR A 444 11.96 3.23 -11.16
CA TYR A 444 13.17 3.37 -11.98
C TYR A 444 13.58 2.03 -12.56
N GLU A 445 14.23 2.07 -13.71
CA GLU A 445 14.81 0.90 -14.35
C GLU A 445 16.05 0.42 -13.60
N CYS A 446 16.21 -0.91 -13.50
CA CYS A 446 17.37 -1.56 -12.94
C CYS A 446 17.80 -2.71 -13.86
N GLU A 447 19.04 -2.69 -14.33
CA GLU A 447 19.64 -3.77 -15.12
C GLU A 447 20.20 -4.84 -14.18
N LEU A 448 19.84 -6.11 -14.44
CA LEU A 448 20.25 -7.25 -13.63
C LEU A 448 21.44 -7.97 -14.26
N VAL A 449 22.40 -8.35 -13.42
CA VAL A 449 23.53 -9.19 -13.84
C VAL A 449 23.00 -10.61 -14.15
N ASN A 450 23.21 -11.05 -15.38
CA ASN A 450 22.79 -12.37 -15.81
C ASN A 450 23.47 -13.49 -14.97
N GLY A 451 22.67 -14.49 -14.59
CA GLY A 451 23.14 -15.61 -13.75
C GLY A 451 23.24 -15.28 -12.26
N SER A 452 22.85 -14.07 -11.83
CA SER A 452 22.65 -13.77 -10.42
C SER A 452 21.37 -14.45 -9.90
N ARG A 453 21.32 -14.76 -8.61
CA ARG A 453 20.12 -15.30 -7.94
C ARG A 453 18.93 -14.33 -8.08
N THR A 454 19.23 -13.05 -8.05
CA THR A 454 18.22 -12.00 -8.31
C THR A 454 17.63 -12.13 -9.71
N ALA A 455 18.46 -12.26 -10.77
CA ALA A 455 17.98 -12.45 -12.13
C ALA A 455 17.17 -13.76 -12.28
N GLU A 456 17.59 -14.83 -11.61
CA GLU A 456 16.83 -16.10 -11.55
C GLU A 456 15.44 -15.90 -10.91
N ALA A 457 15.34 -15.14 -9.82
CA ALA A 457 14.07 -14.84 -9.18
C ALA A 457 13.12 -14.11 -10.15
N TYR A 458 13.62 -13.19 -10.96
CA TYR A 458 12.86 -12.50 -12.00
C TYR A 458 12.75 -13.30 -13.32
N ASN A 459 12.91 -14.63 -13.29
CA ASN A 459 12.79 -15.53 -14.44
C ASN A 459 13.72 -15.17 -15.60
N GLY A 460 14.92 -14.68 -15.31
CA GLY A 460 15.94 -14.33 -16.30
C GLY A 460 15.71 -13.01 -17.02
N GLN A 461 14.85 -12.14 -16.52
CA GLN A 461 14.71 -10.76 -17.02
C GLN A 461 16.04 -10.01 -16.84
N CYS A 462 16.46 -9.28 -17.88
CA CYS A 462 17.67 -8.46 -17.82
C CYS A 462 17.41 -7.06 -17.26
N THR A 463 16.18 -6.56 -17.39
CA THR A 463 15.78 -5.23 -16.92
C THR A 463 14.47 -5.34 -16.16
N ILE A 464 14.40 -4.71 -15.01
CA ILE A 464 13.22 -4.60 -14.16
C ILE A 464 12.90 -3.13 -13.88
N LYS A 465 11.72 -2.85 -13.36
CA LYS A 465 11.33 -1.50 -12.98
C LYS A 465 10.70 -1.55 -11.58
N GLU A 466 11.33 -0.89 -10.61
CA GLU A 466 10.94 -0.97 -9.21
C GLU A 466 10.85 0.41 -8.56
N ARG A 467 10.02 0.53 -7.50
CA ARG A 467 9.75 1.82 -6.83
C ARG A 467 10.73 2.09 -5.71
N HIS A 468 11.19 3.33 -5.68
CA HIS A 468 12.16 3.85 -4.73
C HIS A 468 11.53 4.86 -3.76
N ARG A 469 12.10 4.94 -2.55
CA ARG A 469 11.79 5.95 -1.53
C ARG A 469 13.02 6.14 -0.63
N HIS A 470 14.05 6.83 -1.14
CA HIS A 470 15.29 7.05 -0.39
C HIS A 470 16.04 8.30 -0.83
N ARG A 471 16.98 8.74 0.01
CA ARG A 471 17.85 9.90 -0.22
C ARG A 471 19.32 9.50 -0.27
N TYR A 472 19.66 8.43 0.44
CA TYR A 472 21.01 7.89 0.54
C TYR A 472 21.09 6.55 -0.19
N GLU A 473 22.27 6.23 -0.71
CA GLU A 473 22.47 5.02 -1.49
C GLU A 473 23.91 4.53 -1.47
N PHE A 474 24.16 3.36 -2.02
CA PHE A 474 25.47 2.73 -2.09
C PHE A 474 26.49 3.66 -2.77
N ASN A 475 27.65 3.87 -2.09
CA ASN A 475 28.74 4.68 -2.63
C ASN A 475 29.59 3.85 -3.62
N ASN A 476 29.46 4.15 -4.91
CA ASN A 476 30.13 3.44 -5.99
C ASN A 476 31.66 3.44 -5.90
N ALA A 477 32.27 4.36 -5.15
CA ALA A 477 33.72 4.38 -4.94
C ALA A 477 34.26 3.12 -4.23
N TYR A 478 33.39 2.39 -3.55
CA TYR A 478 33.75 1.15 -2.84
C TYR A 478 33.38 -0.12 -3.61
N LYS A 479 32.65 -0.04 -4.71
CA LYS A 479 32.05 -1.17 -5.44
C LYS A 479 33.06 -2.31 -5.68
N ASP A 480 34.21 -2.01 -6.27
CA ASP A 480 35.21 -3.04 -6.62
C ASP A 480 35.72 -3.80 -5.39
N GLN A 481 35.79 -3.13 -4.24
CA GLN A 481 36.25 -3.72 -2.98
C GLN A 481 35.20 -4.71 -2.42
N TYR A 482 33.90 -4.37 -2.50
CA TYR A 482 32.82 -5.27 -2.14
C TYR A 482 32.79 -6.51 -3.03
N GLU A 483 32.87 -6.32 -4.35
CA GLU A 483 32.87 -7.41 -5.32
C GLU A 483 34.05 -8.36 -5.17
N ALA A 484 35.26 -7.80 -4.89
CA ALA A 484 36.46 -8.59 -4.65
C ALA A 484 36.38 -9.46 -3.39
N LYS A 485 35.54 -9.08 -2.40
CA LYS A 485 35.35 -9.78 -1.14
C LYS A 485 34.07 -10.63 -1.09
N GLY A 486 33.30 -10.69 -2.18
CA GLY A 486 32.19 -11.64 -2.34
C GLY A 486 30.79 -11.04 -2.20
N MET A 487 30.61 -9.76 -1.89
CA MET A 487 29.32 -9.09 -2.06
C MET A 487 29.26 -8.51 -3.47
N LYS A 488 28.34 -9.01 -4.30
CA LYS A 488 28.18 -8.62 -5.71
C LYS A 488 27.11 -7.55 -5.86
N CYS A 489 27.39 -6.56 -6.72
CA CYS A 489 26.43 -5.55 -7.14
C CYS A 489 25.72 -6.05 -8.39
N VAL A 490 24.53 -6.66 -8.20
CA VAL A 490 23.84 -7.41 -9.25
C VAL A 490 22.68 -6.67 -9.88
N GLY A 491 22.32 -5.50 -9.37
CA GLY A 491 21.33 -4.59 -9.96
C GLY A 491 21.89 -3.18 -10.05
N ILE A 492 21.85 -2.60 -11.24
CA ILE A 492 22.41 -1.27 -11.50
C ILE A 492 21.39 -0.43 -12.28
N ASN A 493 21.16 0.80 -11.84
CA ASN A 493 20.38 1.75 -12.62
C ASN A 493 21.16 2.21 -13.87
N PRO A 494 20.64 2.02 -15.09
CA PRO A 494 21.40 2.34 -16.31
C PRO A 494 21.63 3.84 -16.52
N ALA A 495 20.75 4.71 -16.01
CA ALA A 495 20.85 6.15 -16.21
C ALA A 495 21.84 6.83 -15.24
N SER A 496 21.88 6.38 -13.98
CA SER A 496 22.71 7.00 -12.91
C SER A 496 23.92 6.15 -12.51
N ASN A 497 24.02 4.92 -12.99
CA ASN A 497 25.02 3.91 -12.60
C ASN A 497 25.01 3.58 -11.09
N LEU A 498 23.88 3.79 -10.40
CA LEU A 498 23.72 3.52 -8.97
C LEU A 498 23.49 2.04 -8.72
N VAL A 499 24.10 1.51 -7.65
CA VAL A 499 23.88 0.14 -7.20
C VAL A 499 22.52 0.06 -6.49
N GLU A 500 21.62 -0.74 -7.03
CA GLU A 500 20.27 -0.93 -6.50
C GLU A 500 20.05 -2.29 -5.84
N ILE A 501 20.91 -3.27 -6.15
CA ILE A 501 20.83 -4.62 -5.55
C ILE A 501 22.22 -5.13 -5.22
N VAL A 502 22.38 -5.61 -3.99
CA VAL A 502 23.55 -6.36 -3.54
C VAL A 502 23.19 -7.80 -3.24
N GLU A 503 24.12 -8.74 -3.50
CA GLU A 503 23.93 -10.17 -3.31
C GLU A 503 25.21 -10.84 -2.81
N ILE A 504 25.12 -11.79 -1.89
CA ILE A 504 26.24 -12.69 -1.54
C ILE A 504 25.92 -14.09 -2.08
N PRO A 505 26.48 -14.48 -3.24
CA PRO A 505 26.15 -15.74 -3.93
C PRO A 505 26.43 -16.99 -3.10
N ASP A 506 27.47 -16.97 -2.25
CA ASP A 506 27.89 -18.10 -1.41
C ASP A 506 26.96 -18.34 -0.20
N ARG A 507 25.90 -17.57 -0.03
CA ARG A 507 24.90 -17.74 1.02
C ARG A 507 23.64 -18.39 0.46
N LYS A 508 22.85 -19.06 1.31
CA LYS A 508 21.59 -19.71 0.92
C LYS A 508 20.69 -18.71 0.17
N TRP A 509 20.49 -17.53 0.74
CA TRP A 509 19.81 -16.41 0.12
C TRP A 509 20.15 -15.13 0.90
N TYR A 510 20.90 -14.22 0.33
CA TYR A 510 21.33 -12.99 0.98
C TYR A 510 21.31 -11.85 -0.03
N ILE A 511 20.18 -11.15 -0.09
CA ILE A 511 19.90 -10.09 -1.09
C ILE A 511 19.44 -8.83 -0.38
N GLY A 512 19.99 -7.69 -0.79
CA GLY A 512 19.55 -6.37 -0.39
C GLY A 512 19.11 -5.56 -1.59
N THR A 513 17.96 -4.88 -1.49
CA THR A 513 17.43 -3.98 -2.53
C THR A 513 17.31 -2.55 -2.00
N GLN A 514 17.74 -1.57 -2.79
CA GLN A 514 17.56 -0.15 -2.45
C GLN A 514 16.10 0.30 -2.69
N PHE A 515 15.43 -0.31 -3.62
CA PHE A 515 14.01 -0.11 -3.91
C PHE A 515 13.10 -0.93 -2.96
N HIS A 516 11.80 -0.69 -3.07
CA HIS A 516 10.75 -1.29 -2.26
C HIS A 516 9.93 -2.30 -3.09
N PRO A 517 10.34 -3.58 -3.18
CA PRO A 517 9.66 -4.59 -3.98
C PRO A 517 8.25 -4.92 -3.46
N GLU A 518 7.98 -4.62 -2.18
CA GLU A 518 6.68 -4.83 -1.55
C GLU A 518 5.55 -4.04 -2.21
N TYR A 519 5.85 -2.92 -2.87
CA TYR A 519 4.83 -2.11 -3.55
C TYR A 519 4.32 -2.74 -4.84
N SER A 520 5.09 -3.66 -5.44
CA SER A 520 4.70 -4.31 -6.70
C SER A 520 4.05 -5.69 -6.51
N SER A 521 3.86 -6.14 -5.25
CA SER A 521 3.25 -7.44 -4.93
C SER A 521 1.73 -7.36 -4.96
N THR A 522 1.07 -8.21 -5.74
CA THR A 522 -0.39 -8.30 -5.82
C THR A 522 -0.90 -9.69 -5.46
N VAL A 523 -2.22 -9.83 -5.23
CA VAL A 523 -2.85 -11.12 -4.89
C VAL A 523 -2.63 -12.17 -5.97
N LEU A 524 -2.72 -11.79 -7.23
CA LEU A 524 -2.57 -12.73 -8.36
C LEU A 524 -1.13 -12.85 -8.87
N HIS A 525 -0.28 -11.90 -8.52
CA HIS A 525 1.13 -11.85 -8.94
C HIS A 525 2.00 -11.40 -7.78
N PRO A 526 2.31 -12.32 -6.83
CA PRO A 526 3.24 -12.03 -5.75
C PRO A 526 4.63 -11.69 -6.31
N HIS A 527 5.28 -10.74 -5.67
CA HIS A 527 6.57 -10.26 -6.15
C HIS A 527 7.66 -11.36 -6.13
N PRO A 528 8.46 -11.50 -7.20
CA PRO A 528 9.39 -12.62 -7.38
C PRO A 528 10.47 -12.72 -6.29
N LEU A 529 10.98 -11.62 -5.76
CA LEU A 529 11.96 -11.66 -4.67
C LEU A 529 11.38 -12.22 -3.38
N PHE A 530 10.14 -11.85 -3.02
CA PHE A 530 9.47 -12.45 -1.86
C PHE A 530 9.17 -13.94 -2.06
N MET A 531 8.79 -14.34 -3.29
CA MET A 531 8.60 -15.74 -3.65
C MET A 531 9.88 -16.55 -3.47
N SER A 532 11.00 -16.05 -4.01
CA SER A 532 12.31 -16.68 -3.90
C SER A 532 12.83 -16.72 -2.46
N PHE A 533 12.64 -15.64 -1.69
CA PHE A 533 13.02 -15.55 -0.29
C PHE A 533 12.29 -16.58 0.58
N ILE A 534 10.96 -16.66 0.46
CA ILE A 534 10.16 -17.66 1.22
C ILE A 534 10.57 -19.08 0.83
N LYS A 535 10.78 -19.36 -0.45
CA LYS A 535 11.26 -20.67 -0.91
C LYS A 535 12.58 -21.05 -0.24
N ALA A 536 13.56 -20.14 -0.25
CA ALA A 536 14.84 -20.37 0.40
C ALA A 536 14.73 -20.55 1.92
N SER A 537 13.77 -19.87 2.56
CA SER A 537 13.49 -20.03 4.00
C SER A 537 12.90 -21.40 4.32
N ILE A 538 12.06 -21.97 3.45
CA ILE A 538 11.51 -23.32 3.61
C ILE A 538 12.61 -24.38 3.46
N ASP A 539 13.45 -24.26 2.43
CA ASP A 539 14.53 -25.21 2.15
C ASP A 539 15.56 -25.26 3.29
N GLY A 540 15.77 -24.11 3.97
CA GLY A 540 16.65 -24.01 5.14
C GLY A 540 16.16 -24.76 6.38
N THR A 541 14.85 -24.99 6.52
CA THR A 541 14.28 -25.76 7.65
C THR A 541 14.30 -27.28 7.43
N ALA A 542 14.42 -27.74 6.19
CA ALA A 542 14.47 -29.15 5.87
C ALA A 542 15.84 -29.79 6.16
N GLU A 543 16.89 -28.99 6.37
CA GLU A 543 18.26 -29.42 6.63
C GLU A 543 18.68 -29.31 8.12
N ALA A 544 17.83 -28.72 8.96
CA ALA A 544 18.05 -28.55 10.41
C ALA A 544 17.23 -29.56 11.21
#